data_044dc0534bf08452d5679075212fa23e
#
_entry.id   044dc0534bf08452d5679075212fa23e
#
_cell.length_a   1.000
_cell.length_b   1.000
_cell.length_c   1.000
_cell.angle_alpha   90.00
_cell.angle_beta   90.00
_cell.angle_gamma   90.00
#
_symmetry.space_group_name_H-M   'P 1'
#
loop_
_entity.id
_entity.type
_entity.pdbx_description
1 polymer ?
#
loop_
_entity_poly.entity_id
_entity_poly.type
_entity_poly.pdbx_seq_one_letter_code
_entity_poly.pdbx_strand_id
1 'polypeptide(L)'
;DGKLSRGLGDVYKRQAGDEWTIKHNTNSFEQYEVIPNYLVDVDKIDTSTKVLGTQIDWPYICSPTGYHRLFHHEGEIAAANAASDMGTIFCLSTLSTTTIEEVAEKSKGPKVFQIYVLKDRSISVEYIERCKADNYDALCLTIDVPVNGRRERDLRTGMTVPPKLTLKSYLNIASKFDWTLNYLTHPPTPSMVNIEHRLKDAANDISVMDFMNSQFDRTVTWKDAEWMIGQWDKAFAVKGILSVEDAKRAKDIGASAIMISNHGGRQLDGCPAPFEMLKEIRDAVGDSIEIIVDGGIRRGIHVIKALAMGANACMGGRPYLYGLSVGGYNGAKYALQLLKDEVEQSMILTGVKNVNELNRSFLRRPGE
;
A
#
# COMPACT_ATOMS: atom_id res chain seq x y z
N ASP A 1 -16.23 7.13 -13.32
CA ASP A 1 -16.62 7.12 -11.88
C ASP A 1 -18.01 6.62 -11.53
N GLY A 2 -18.91 6.44 -12.48
CA GLY A 2 -20.33 6.17 -12.19
C GLY A 2 -20.74 4.70 -12.04
N LYS A 3 -19.89 3.73 -12.32
CA LYS A 3 -20.28 2.32 -12.41
C LYS A 3 -19.50 1.34 -11.52
N LEU A 4 -18.47 1.77 -10.80
CA LEU A 4 -17.82 0.92 -9.82
C LEU A 4 -18.77 0.68 -8.65
N SER A 5 -19.05 -0.58 -8.46
CA SER A 5 -20.02 -1.11 -7.50
C SER A 5 -19.99 -0.41 -6.14
N ARG A 6 -21.11 0.21 -5.76
CA ARG A 6 -21.34 0.70 -4.39
C ARG A 6 -21.38 -0.42 -3.33
N GLY A 7 -20.97 -1.64 -3.66
CA GLY A 7 -20.98 -2.80 -2.76
C GLY A 7 -19.61 -3.10 -2.18
N LEU A 8 -18.76 -3.81 -2.91
CA LEU A 8 -17.47 -4.34 -2.43
C LEU A 8 -16.29 -3.42 -2.70
N GLY A 9 -16.29 -2.66 -3.79
CA GLY A 9 -15.32 -1.56 -3.96
C GLY A 9 -15.42 -0.51 -2.86
N ASP A 10 -16.54 -0.48 -2.13
CA ASP A 10 -16.71 0.36 -0.94
C ASP A 10 -15.90 -0.12 0.27
N VAL A 11 -15.48 -1.38 0.37
CA VAL A 11 -14.68 -1.86 1.52
C VAL A 11 -13.39 -1.05 1.68
N TYR A 12 -12.71 -0.74 0.56
CA TYR A 12 -11.51 0.11 0.60
C TYR A 12 -11.81 1.61 0.48
N LYS A 13 -13.05 2.00 0.15
CA LYS A 13 -13.50 3.38 0.26
C LYS A 13 -13.90 3.76 1.68
N ARG A 14 -14.13 2.78 2.56
CA ARG A 14 -14.58 3.00 3.94
C ARG A 14 -13.38 3.24 4.84
N GLN A 15 -13.46 4.29 5.63
CA GLN A 15 -12.37 4.78 6.44
C GLN A 15 -12.76 4.87 7.91
N ALA A 16 -11.81 5.21 8.76
CA ALA A 16 -12.06 5.46 10.17
C ALA A 16 -12.87 6.75 10.37
N GLY A 17 -13.63 6.81 11.44
CA GLY A 17 -14.37 7.98 11.91
C GLY A 17 -15.28 8.60 10.85
N ASP A 18 -15.16 9.88 10.65
CA ASP A 18 -15.94 10.69 9.70
C ASP A 18 -15.37 10.68 8.27
N GLU A 19 -14.32 9.88 8.03
CA GLU A 19 -13.65 9.77 6.73
C GLU A 19 -13.03 11.10 6.25
N TRP A 20 -12.62 11.96 7.18
CA TRP A 20 -11.97 13.23 6.86
C TRP A 20 -10.58 13.00 6.25
N THR A 21 -9.79 12.14 6.89
CA THR A 21 -8.39 11.88 6.51
C THR A 21 -8.22 11.39 5.08
N ILE A 22 -9.15 10.57 4.57
CA ILE A 22 -9.02 10.10 3.17
C ILE A 22 -9.16 11.24 2.16
N LYS A 23 -10.02 12.22 2.42
CA LYS A 23 -10.19 13.40 1.57
C LYS A 23 -8.97 14.29 1.71
N HIS A 24 -8.55 14.53 2.94
CA HIS A 24 -7.39 15.34 3.27
C HIS A 24 -6.11 14.82 2.61
N ASN A 25 -5.87 13.50 2.62
CA ASN A 25 -4.74 12.87 1.95
C ASN A 25 -4.62 13.23 0.46
N THR A 26 -5.74 13.32 -0.25
CA THR A 26 -5.72 13.68 -1.68
C THR A 26 -5.64 15.20 -1.86
N ASN A 27 -6.41 15.95 -1.08
CA ASN A 27 -6.47 17.41 -1.18
C ASN A 27 -5.15 18.09 -0.78
N SER A 28 -4.31 17.44 0.04
CA SER A 28 -3.00 17.97 0.42
C SER A 28 -2.09 18.26 -0.79
N PHE A 29 -2.21 17.47 -1.86
CA PHE A 29 -1.49 17.71 -3.10
C PHE A 29 -1.95 18.98 -3.84
N GLU A 30 -3.18 19.43 -3.63
CA GLU A 30 -3.73 20.64 -4.27
C GLU A 30 -3.13 21.93 -3.69
N GLN A 31 -2.48 21.85 -2.50
CA GLN A 31 -1.83 22.99 -1.87
C GLN A 31 -0.55 23.43 -2.59
N TYR A 32 -0.04 22.64 -3.50
CA TYR A 32 1.17 22.92 -4.26
C TYR A 32 0.88 22.98 -5.75
N GLU A 33 1.42 23.97 -6.42
CA GLU A 33 1.44 24.11 -7.87
C GLU A 33 2.76 23.60 -8.41
N VAL A 34 2.75 23.07 -9.64
CA VAL A 34 3.99 22.66 -10.34
C VAL A 34 4.41 23.79 -11.27
N ILE A 35 5.67 24.18 -11.17
CA ILE A 35 6.28 25.21 -12.05
C ILE A 35 6.97 24.49 -13.19
N PRO A 36 6.49 24.60 -14.44
CA PRO A 36 7.12 23.97 -15.58
C PRO A 36 8.32 24.78 -16.11
N ASN A 37 9.31 24.08 -16.63
CA ASN A 37 10.40 24.65 -17.41
C ASN A 37 10.17 24.37 -18.90
N TYR A 38 10.11 25.41 -19.71
CA TYR A 38 9.85 25.26 -21.13
C TYR A 38 11.14 25.29 -21.96
N LEU A 39 11.05 24.87 -23.22
CA LEU A 39 12.15 24.78 -24.19
C LEU A 39 13.27 23.80 -23.74
N VAL A 40 12.89 22.79 -22.98
CA VAL A 40 13.73 21.65 -22.62
C VAL A 40 13.46 20.52 -23.63
N ASP A 41 14.52 19.94 -24.19
CA ASP A 41 14.38 18.75 -25.00
C ASP A 41 13.98 17.55 -24.12
N VAL A 42 12.75 17.05 -24.28
CA VAL A 42 12.16 15.93 -23.55
C VAL A 42 11.76 14.78 -24.48
N ASP A 43 12.44 14.66 -25.62
CA ASP A 43 12.21 13.55 -26.58
C ASP A 43 12.41 12.18 -25.92
N LYS A 44 13.37 12.10 -25.00
CA LYS A 44 13.64 10.90 -24.21
C LYS A 44 13.58 11.26 -22.72
N ILE A 45 12.68 10.60 -22.01
CA ILE A 45 12.56 10.71 -20.56
C ILE A 45 12.92 9.39 -19.88
N ASP A 46 13.43 9.47 -18.66
CA ASP A 46 13.77 8.32 -17.83
C ASP A 46 12.99 8.43 -16.50
N THR A 47 12.04 7.53 -16.33
CA THR A 47 11.24 7.41 -15.11
C THR A 47 11.84 6.44 -14.09
N SER A 48 12.91 5.74 -14.45
CA SER A 48 13.48 4.68 -13.63
C SER A 48 14.13 5.23 -12.34
N THR A 49 14.03 4.45 -11.28
CA THR A 49 14.64 4.77 -9.98
C THR A 49 15.00 3.50 -9.21
N LYS A 50 15.85 3.65 -8.19
CA LYS A 50 16.16 2.56 -7.27
C LYS A 50 15.52 2.83 -5.92
N VAL A 51 14.81 1.84 -5.38
CA VAL A 51 14.17 1.93 -4.06
C VAL A 51 14.12 0.54 -3.42
N LEU A 52 14.31 0.47 -2.10
CA LEU A 52 14.40 -0.79 -1.35
C LEU A 52 15.41 -1.79 -1.95
N GLY A 53 16.54 -1.25 -2.39
CA GLY A 53 17.60 -2.03 -3.04
C GLY A 53 17.28 -2.51 -4.46
N THR A 54 16.10 -2.24 -5.00
CA THR A 54 15.59 -2.75 -6.27
C THR A 54 15.45 -1.65 -7.32
N GLN A 55 15.89 -1.92 -8.55
CA GLN A 55 15.63 -1.06 -9.69
C GLN A 55 14.19 -1.25 -10.18
N ILE A 56 13.47 -0.15 -10.39
CA ILE A 56 12.11 -0.12 -10.92
C ILE A 56 12.00 0.88 -12.08
N ASP A 57 11.07 0.62 -13.01
CA ASP A 57 10.95 1.42 -14.23
C ASP A 57 10.30 2.79 -13.99
N TRP A 58 9.60 2.97 -12.87
CA TRP A 58 8.96 4.22 -12.49
C TRP A 58 8.70 4.28 -10.97
N PRO A 59 8.68 5.47 -10.34
CA PRO A 59 8.75 5.62 -8.89
C PRO A 59 7.41 5.39 -8.19
N TYR A 60 6.80 4.24 -8.40
CA TYR A 60 5.54 3.84 -7.79
C TYR A 60 5.57 2.38 -7.36
N ILE A 61 4.97 2.08 -6.21
CA ILE A 61 4.92 0.75 -5.58
C ILE A 61 3.45 0.40 -5.31
N CYS A 62 3.05 -0.84 -5.59
CA CYS A 62 1.75 -1.35 -5.20
C CYS A 62 1.69 -1.58 -3.69
N SER A 63 0.95 -0.74 -2.94
CA SER A 63 0.83 -0.82 -1.48
C SER A 63 0.24 -2.16 -1.03
N PRO A 64 0.61 -2.66 0.16
CA PRO A 64 0.02 -3.87 0.70
C PRO A 64 -1.46 -3.65 1.01
N THR A 65 -2.29 -4.45 0.40
CA THR A 65 -3.73 -4.52 0.66
C THR A 65 -4.13 -5.97 0.89
N GLY A 66 -5.00 -6.20 1.85
CA GLY A 66 -5.44 -7.56 2.17
C GLY A 66 -6.62 -8.00 1.29
N TYR A 67 -6.89 -9.31 1.30
CA TYR A 67 -8.11 -9.89 0.75
C TYR A 67 -8.39 -9.60 -0.73
N HIS A 68 -7.40 -9.66 -1.61
CA HIS A 68 -7.61 -9.38 -3.03
C HIS A 68 -8.67 -10.28 -3.69
N ARG A 69 -8.79 -11.54 -3.27
CA ARG A 69 -9.83 -12.46 -3.79
C ARG A 69 -11.26 -12.05 -3.44
N LEU A 70 -11.47 -11.13 -2.48
CA LEU A 70 -12.78 -10.49 -2.31
C LEU A 70 -13.15 -9.56 -3.46
N PHE A 71 -12.17 -9.09 -4.23
CA PHE A 71 -12.39 -8.16 -5.34
C PHE A 71 -12.46 -8.89 -6.68
N HIS A 72 -11.57 -9.86 -6.87
CA HIS A 72 -11.51 -10.68 -8.08
C HIS A 72 -10.87 -12.04 -7.73
N HIS A 73 -11.33 -13.11 -8.35
CA HIS A 73 -10.82 -14.48 -8.04
C HIS A 73 -9.32 -14.66 -8.30
N GLU A 74 -8.74 -13.93 -9.26
CA GLU A 74 -7.30 -13.98 -9.56
C GLU A 74 -6.42 -13.40 -8.43
N GLY A 75 -7.00 -12.58 -7.54
CA GLY A 75 -6.39 -12.15 -6.29
C GLY A 75 -5.02 -11.46 -6.41
N GLU A 76 -4.15 -11.78 -5.45
CA GLU A 76 -2.81 -11.19 -5.33
C GLU A 76 -1.88 -11.59 -6.48
N ILE A 77 -2.06 -12.77 -7.09
CA ILE A 77 -1.28 -13.21 -8.25
C ILE A 77 -1.46 -12.27 -9.44
N ALA A 78 -2.71 -11.89 -9.73
CA ALA A 78 -3.01 -10.94 -10.79
C ALA A 78 -2.37 -9.56 -10.54
N ALA A 79 -2.46 -9.07 -9.30
CA ALA A 79 -1.87 -7.80 -8.91
C ALA A 79 -0.33 -7.82 -8.98
N ALA A 80 0.30 -8.92 -8.51
CA ALA A 80 1.75 -9.10 -8.55
C ALA A 80 2.27 -9.18 -9.99
N ASN A 81 1.58 -9.92 -10.87
CA ASN A 81 1.96 -10.00 -12.28
C ASN A 81 1.74 -8.67 -13.01
N ALA A 82 0.66 -7.94 -12.70
CA ALA A 82 0.45 -6.61 -13.25
C ALA A 82 1.55 -5.63 -12.82
N ALA A 83 1.98 -5.66 -11.55
CA ALA A 83 3.09 -4.86 -11.07
C ALA A 83 4.41 -5.25 -11.74
N SER A 84 4.69 -6.56 -11.86
CA SER A 84 5.85 -7.09 -12.57
C SER A 84 5.95 -6.59 -14.01
N ASP A 85 4.85 -6.72 -14.77
CA ASP A 85 4.80 -6.28 -16.17
C ASP A 85 4.88 -4.76 -16.34
N MET A 86 4.52 -4.04 -15.31
CA MET A 86 4.65 -2.57 -15.26
C MET A 86 6.00 -2.10 -14.70
N GLY A 87 6.93 -3.04 -14.45
CA GLY A 87 8.28 -2.75 -13.97
C GLY A 87 8.32 -2.13 -12.58
N THR A 88 7.41 -2.55 -11.68
CA THR A 88 7.37 -2.02 -10.31
C THR A 88 7.22 -3.11 -9.24
N ILE A 89 7.35 -2.70 -7.97
CA ILE A 89 7.29 -3.59 -6.81
C ILE A 89 5.83 -3.88 -6.43
N PHE A 90 5.54 -5.15 -6.16
CA PHE A 90 4.33 -5.57 -5.47
C PHE A 90 4.59 -5.82 -4.00
N CYS A 91 3.82 -5.18 -3.11
CA CYS A 91 3.90 -5.44 -1.68
C CYS A 91 2.76 -6.36 -1.24
N LEU A 92 3.10 -7.61 -0.88
CA LEU A 92 2.16 -8.61 -0.37
C LEU A 92 1.82 -8.31 1.10
N SER A 93 0.54 -8.34 1.44
CA SER A 93 0.08 -8.10 2.82
C SER A 93 0.10 -9.39 3.66
N THR A 94 0.37 -9.28 4.96
CA THR A 94 0.10 -10.35 5.95
C THR A 94 -1.34 -10.88 5.85
N LEU A 95 -2.29 -10.01 5.49
CA LEU A 95 -3.72 -10.33 5.34
C LEU A 95 -4.08 -10.76 3.91
N SER A 96 -3.15 -11.34 3.17
CA SER A 96 -3.37 -11.82 1.81
C SER A 96 -4.19 -13.10 1.75
N THR A 97 -4.84 -13.32 0.61
CA THR A 97 -5.58 -14.53 0.26
C THR A 97 -4.75 -15.51 -0.59
N THR A 98 -3.46 -15.18 -0.77
CA THR A 98 -2.48 -15.99 -1.50
C THR A 98 -1.24 -16.12 -0.62
N THR A 99 -0.58 -17.27 -0.63
CA THR A 99 0.60 -17.53 0.21
C THR A 99 1.83 -16.75 -0.29
N ILE A 100 2.82 -16.60 0.60
CA ILE A 100 4.13 -16.04 0.30
C ILE A 100 4.75 -16.80 -0.88
N GLU A 101 4.73 -18.13 -0.81
CA GLU A 101 5.30 -19.05 -1.77
C GLU A 101 4.61 -18.98 -3.14
N GLU A 102 3.26 -18.98 -3.16
CA GLU A 102 2.50 -18.89 -4.41
C GLU A 102 2.77 -17.60 -5.17
N VAL A 103 2.93 -16.48 -4.47
CA VAL A 103 3.27 -15.19 -5.12
C VAL A 103 4.70 -15.24 -5.65
N ALA A 104 5.64 -15.84 -4.91
CA ALA A 104 7.02 -15.98 -5.35
C ALA A 104 7.14 -16.88 -6.59
N GLU A 105 6.44 -18.00 -6.60
CA GLU A 105 6.42 -18.94 -7.73
C GLU A 105 5.79 -18.34 -9.00
N LYS A 106 4.64 -17.64 -8.84
CA LYS A 106 3.79 -17.22 -9.96
C LYS A 106 4.04 -15.80 -10.46
N SER A 107 4.88 -15.01 -9.77
CA SER A 107 5.27 -13.66 -10.20
C SER A 107 6.77 -13.49 -10.20
N LYS A 108 7.30 -12.95 -11.30
CA LYS A 108 8.75 -12.74 -11.51
C LYS A 108 9.24 -11.37 -11.04
N GLY A 109 8.33 -10.42 -10.83
CA GLY A 109 8.67 -9.06 -10.44
C GLY A 109 9.17 -8.98 -8.99
N PRO A 110 9.76 -7.84 -8.62
CA PRO A 110 10.24 -7.61 -7.27
C PRO A 110 9.09 -7.59 -6.26
N LYS A 111 9.32 -8.18 -5.09
CA LYS A 111 8.33 -8.43 -4.06
C LYS A 111 8.78 -7.96 -2.70
N VAL A 112 7.89 -7.26 -2.01
CA VAL A 112 8.04 -6.88 -0.60
C VAL A 112 6.95 -7.59 0.20
N PHE A 113 7.27 -8.09 1.36
CA PHE A 113 6.27 -8.62 2.29
C PHE A 113 6.00 -7.62 3.41
N GLN A 114 4.72 -7.29 3.61
CA GLN A 114 4.30 -6.45 4.71
C GLN A 114 3.99 -7.31 5.93
N ILE A 115 4.62 -6.97 7.06
CA ILE A 115 4.59 -7.73 8.30
C ILE A 115 4.13 -6.86 9.48
N TYR A 116 3.56 -7.49 10.50
CA TYR A 116 3.30 -6.92 11.83
C TYR A 116 4.17 -7.59 12.88
N VAL A 117 4.45 -6.90 13.98
CA VAL A 117 4.91 -7.54 15.20
C VAL A 117 3.69 -8.09 15.92
N LEU A 118 3.54 -9.42 15.93
CA LEU A 118 2.42 -10.11 16.55
C LEU A 118 2.77 -10.52 17.99
N LYS A 119 1.76 -10.75 18.85
CA LYS A 119 1.96 -11.23 20.23
C LYS A 119 2.80 -12.52 20.27
N ASP A 120 2.43 -13.49 19.44
CA ASP A 120 3.28 -14.64 19.19
C ASP A 120 4.38 -14.26 18.18
N ARG A 121 5.56 -13.94 18.69
CA ARG A 121 6.72 -13.56 17.88
C ARG A 121 7.17 -14.66 16.93
N SER A 122 6.86 -15.94 17.25
CA SER A 122 7.21 -17.07 16.38
C SER A 122 6.54 -16.99 15.01
N ILE A 123 5.35 -16.39 14.93
CA ILE A 123 4.64 -16.14 13.66
C ILE A 123 5.40 -15.12 12.81
N SER A 124 5.89 -14.05 13.44
CA SER A 124 6.68 -13.04 12.72
C SER A 124 8.00 -13.60 12.21
N VAL A 125 8.67 -14.44 13.02
CA VAL A 125 9.90 -15.15 12.59
C VAL A 125 9.60 -16.11 11.44
N GLU A 126 8.53 -16.88 11.52
CA GLU A 126 8.10 -17.77 10.44
C GLU A 126 7.91 -17.04 9.11
N TYR A 127 7.22 -15.90 9.12
CA TYR A 127 7.05 -15.08 7.91
C TYR A 127 8.38 -14.60 7.34
N ILE A 128 9.31 -14.17 8.20
CA ILE A 128 10.64 -13.74 7.78
C ILE A 128 11.40 -14.89 7.11
N GLU A 129 11.41 -16.07 7.71
CA GLU A 129 12.11 -17.23 7.15
C GLU A 129 11.49 -17.71 5.83
N ARG A 130 10.17 -17.70 5.70
CA ARG A 130 9.46 -17.98 4.44
C ARG A 130 9.84 -16.97 3.36
N CYS A 131 9.88 -15.66 3.68
CA CYS A 131 10.30 -14.62 2.76
C CYS A 131 11.76 -14.76 2.32
N LYS A 132 12.66 -15.21 3.21
CA LYS A 132 14.05 -15.53 2.85
C LYS A 132 14.12 -16.71 1.89
N ALA A 133 13.40 -17.81 2.19
CA ALA A 133 13.38 -19.01 1.36
C ALA A 133 12.88 -18.73 -0.05
N ASP A 134 11.90 -17.83 -0.20
CA ASP A 134 11.28 -17.45 -1.46
C ASP A 134 11.86 -16.16 -2.08
N ASN A 135 13.02 -15.71 -1.59
CA ASN A 135 13.80 -14.62 -2.15
C ASN A 135 13.02 -13.29 -2.30
N TYR A 136 12.21 -12.90 -1.31
CA TYR A 136 11.65 -11.57 -1.27
C TYR A 136 12.74 -10.50 -1.21
N ASP A 137 12.49 -9.36 -1.85
CA ASP A 137 13.49 -8.30 -2.01
C ASP A 137 13.60 -7.41 -0.78
N ALA A 138 12.49 -7.20 -0.07
CA ALA A 138 12.45 -6.40 1.15
C ALA A 138 11.31 -6.83 2.09
N LEU A 139 11.40 -6.39 3.35
CA LEU A 139 10.30 -6.42 4.30
C LEU A 139 9.79 -5.01 4.62
N CYS A 140 8.49 -4.94 4.96
CA CYS A 140 7.83 -3.70 5.34
C CYS A 140 7.08 -3.89 6.67
N LEU A 141 7.65 -3.42 7.77
CA LEU A 141 6.99 -3.44 9.08
C LEU A 141 5.95 -2.32 9.17
N THR A 142 4.71 -2.69 9.41
CA THR A 142 3.60 -1.74 9.61
C THR A 142 3.38 -1.50 11.11
N ILE A 143 3.50 -0.24 11.55
CA ILE A 143 3.46 0.14 12.98
C ILE A 143 2.20 0.88 13.41
N ASP A 144 1.37 1.31 12.46
CA ASP A 144 0.19 2.14 12.71
C ASP A 144 -1.10 1.33 13.01
N VAL A 145 -0.97 0.04 13.38
CA VAL A 145 -2.09 -0.87 13.67
C VAL A 145 -1.95 -1.54 15.04
N PRO A 146 -1.84 -0.80 16.15
CA PRO A 146 -1.90 -1.41 17.49
C PRO A 146 -3.30 -1.96 17.80
N VAL A 147 -4.31 -1.43 17.11
CA VAL A 147 -5.71 -1.89 17.09
C VAL A 147 -6.33 -1.62 15.73
N ASN A 148 -7.39 -2.32 15.40
CA ASN A 148 -8.16 -2.01 14.18
C ASN A 148 -8.87 -0.67 14.29
N GLY A 149 -8.70 0.19 13.30
CA GLY A 149 -9.42 1.45 13.19
C GLY A 149 -10.93 1.24 13.12
N ARG A 150 -11.70 2.10 13.78
CA ARG A 150 -13.16 2.01 13.84
C ARG A 150 -13.78 2.52 12.55
N ARG A 151 -14.18 1.61 11.67
CA ARG A 151 -14.83 1.91 10.39
C ARG A 151 -16.34 1.83 10.55
N GLU A 152 -16.96 2.94 10.90
CA GLU A 152 -18.40 2.97 11.22
C GLU A 152 -19.29 2.55 10.06
N ARG A 153 -18.89 2.85 8.83
CA ARG A 153 -19.65 2.45 7.64
C ARG A 153 -19.67 0.93 7.47
N ASP A 154 -18.61 0.21 7.86
CA ASP A 154 -18.58 -1.26 7.85
C ASP A 154 -19.60 -1.81 8.85
N LEU A 155 -19.64 -1.24 10.05
CA LEU A 155 -20.62 -1.62 11.09
C LEU A 155 -22.07 -1.37 10.63
N ARG A 156 -22.36 -0.21 10.02
CA ARG A 156 -23.71 0.16 9.55
C ARG A 156 -24.21 -0.70 8.39
N THR A 157 -23.31 -1.27 7.59
CA THR A 157 -23.67 -2.06 6.40
C THR A 157 -23.53 -3.56 6.60
N GLY A 158 -23.09 -4.00 7.78
CA GLY A 158 -22.87 -5.41 8.09
C GLY A 158 -21.67 -6.03 7.36
N MET A 159 -20.81 -5.21 6.75
CA MET A 159 -19.53 -5.67 6.18
C MET A 159 -18.47 -5.83 7.26
N THR A 160 -18.85 -6.50 8.34
CA THR A 160 -17.94 -6.96 9.39
C THR A 160 -17.22 -8.24 8.96
N VAL A 161 -16.25 -8.70 9.71
CA VAL A 161 -15.63 -10.01 9.48
C VAL A 161 -15.87 -10.85 10.73
N PRO A 162 -16.62 -11.94 10.62
CA PRO A 162 -17.37 -12.41 9.44
C PRO A 162 -18.50 -11.42 9.03
N PRO A 163 -18.89 -11.40 7.74
CA PRO A 163 -19.90 -10.47 7.27
C PRO A 163 -21.30 -10.79 7.84
N LYS A 164 -21.95 -9.77 8.41
CA LYS A 164 -23.37 -9.82 8.84
C LYS A 164 -24.21 -9.03 7.84
N LEU A 165 -24.39 -9.57 6.63
CA LEU A 165 -25.03 -8.88 5.53
C LEU A 165 -26.52 -8.61 5.81
N THR A 166 -26.96 -7.39 5.54
CA THR A 166 -28.38 -7.02 5.57
C THR A 166 -29.08 -7.41 4.26
N LEU A 167 -30.41 -7.48 4.25
CA LEU A 167 -31.17 -7.71 3.01
C LEU A 167 -30.79 -6.69 1.90
N LYS A 168 -30.60 -5.43 2.29
CA LYS A 168 -30.12 -4.38 1.36
C LYS A 168 -28.74 -4.69 0.80
N SER A 169 -27.85 -5.26 1.60
CA SER A 169 -26.51 -5.68 1.16
C SER A 169 -26.61 -6.84 0.15
N TYR A 170 -27.46 -7.84 0.40
CA TYR A 170 -27.72 -8.93 -0.54
C TYR A 170 -28.27 -8.44 -1.88
N LEU A 171 -29.29 -7.57 -1.87
CA LEU A 171 -29.84 -6.98 -3.09
C LEU A 171 -28.80 -6.16 -3.87
N ASN A 172 -27.94 -5.44 -3.15
CA ASN A 172 -26.86 -4.68 -3.77
C ASN A 172 -25.79 -5.58 -4.40
N ILE A 173 -25.42 -6.68 -3.75
CA ILE A 173 -24.52 -7.69 -4.28
C ILE A 173 -25.12 -8.32 -5.53
N ALA A 174 -26.37 -8.81 -5.46
CA ALA A 174 -27.07 -9.42 -6.59
C ALA A 174 -27.19 -8.49 -7.81
N SER A 175 -27.29 -7.17 -7.59
CA SER A 175 -27.29 -6.17 -8.67
C SER A 175 -25.95 -6.01 -9.40
N LYS A 176 -24.87 -6.64 -8.89
CA LYS A 176 -23.51 -6.62 -9.47
C LYS A 176 -23.23 -7.96 -10.14
N PHE A 177 -23.94 -8.20 -11.23
CA PHE A 177 -23.97 -9.50 -11.91
C PHE A 177 -22.57 -10.06 -12.20
N ASP A 178 -21.69 -9.26 -12.82
CA ASP A 178 -20.34 -9.70 -13.21
C ASP A 178 -19.50 -10.12 -11.99
N TRP A 179 -19.52 -9.31 -10.92
CA TRP A 179 -18.82 -9.66 -9.69
C TRP A 179 -19.45 -10.88 -9.00
N THR A 180 -20.77 -10.93 -8.92
CA THR A 180 -21.49 -12.04 -8.28
C THR A 180 -21.22 -13.35 -9.02
N LEU A 181 -21.24 -13.33 -10.36
CA LEU A 181 -20.92 -14.47 -11.19
C LEU A 181 -19.47 -14.91 -10.98
N ASN A 182 -18.52 -13.97 -11.01
CA ASN A 182 -17.10 -14.23 -10.76
C ASN A 182 -16.88 -14.89 -9.39
N TYR A 183 -17.53 -14.36 -8.34
CA TYR A 183 -17.43 -14.91 -6.99
C TYR A 183 -18.03 -16.32 -6.86
N LEU A 184 -19.19 -16.57 -7.48
CA LEU A 184 -19.88 -17.86 -7.40
C LEU A 184 -19.20 -18.96 -8.24
N THR A 185 -18.56 -18.59 -9.35
CA THR A 185 -17.94 -19.56 -10.27
C THR A 185 -16.48 -19.89 -9.91
N HIS A 186 -15.84 -19.12 -9.03
CA HIS A 186 -14.43 -19.30 -8.66
C HIS A 186 -14.24 -19.36 -7.13
N PRO A 187 -14.76 -20.38 -6.45
CA PRO A 187 -14.36 -20.63 -5.06
C PRO A 187 -12.87 -21.01 -5.03
N PRO A 188 -12.11 -20.76 -3.98
CA PRO A 188 -12.52 -20.84 -2.59
C PRO A 188 -12.86 -19.52 -1.95
N THR A 189 -13.53 -19.60 -0.79
CA THR A 189 -13.77 -18.46 0.10
C THR A 189 -12.46 -17.79 0.48
N PRO A 190 -12.34 -16.46 0.33
CA PRO A 190 -11.13 -15.74 0.72
C PRO A 190 -10.81 -15.94 2.22
N SER A 191 -9.64 -16.44 2.51
CA SER A 191 -9.11 -16.62 3.85
C SER A 191 -7.70 -16.05 3.98
N MET A 192 -7.21 -15.84 5.20
CA MET A 192 -5.82 -15.45 5.48
C MET A 192 -4.91 -16.67 5.49
N VAL A 193 -4.57 -17.16 4.30
CA VAL A 193 -3.90 -18.46 4.10
C VAL A 193 -2.52 -18.55 4.76
N ASN A 194 -1.84 -17.42 4.99
CA ASN A 194 -0.50 -17.43 5.58
C ASN A 194 -0.49 -17.77 7.08
N ILE A 195 -1.65 -17.73 7.77
CA ILE A 195 -1.77 -17.99 9.21
C ILE A 195 -2.72 -19.15 9.54
N GLU A 196 -3.47 -19.68 8.57
CA GLU A 196 -4.48 -20.72 8.80
C GLU A 196 -3.93 -21.98 9.47
N HIS A 197 -2.70 -22.38 9.16
CA HIS A 197 -2.09 -23.57 9.76
C HIS A 197 -1.94 -23.46 11.29
N ARG A 198 -1.73 -22.24 11.81
CA ARG A 198 -1.66 -21.99 13.26
C ARG A 198 -2.99 -22.17 13.99
N LEU A 199 -4.11 -22.09 13.26
CA LEU A 199 -5.44 -22.33 13.83
C LEU A 199 -5.78 -23.80 13.95
N LYS A 200 -5.26 -24.64 13.05
CA LYS A 200 -5.48 -26.08 13.10
C LYS A 200 -4.88 -26.72 14.37
N ASP A 201 -3.86 -26.07 14.94
CA ASP A 201 -3.20 -26.48 16.17
C ASP A 201 -3.90 -25.90 17.42
N ALA A 202 -4.79 -24.92 17.26
CA ALA A 202 -5.55 -24.32 18.36
C ALA A 202 -6.90 -25.06 18.51
N ALA A 203 -7.09 -25.76 19.60
CA ALA A 203 -8.27 -26.62 19.90
C ALA A 203 -9.62 -25.86 20.06
N ASN A 204 -9.79 -24.67 19.49
CA ASN A 204 -10.97 -23.83 19.64
C ASN A 204 -11.53 -23.40 18.28
N ASP A 205 -12.87 -23.36 18.15
CA ASP A 205 -13.65 -22.86 17.01
C ASP A 205 -13.53 -21.31 16.82
N ILE A 206 -12.28 -20.81 16.82
CA ILE A 206 -12.02 -19.37 16.63
C ILE A 206 -11.85 -19.10 15.13
N SER A 207 -12.51 -18.07 14.61
CA SER A 207 -12.31 -17.67 13.20
C SER A 207 -10.88 -17.16 12.97
N VAL A 208 -10.34 -17.35 11.74
CA VAL A 208 -9.01 -16.84 11.35
C VAL A 208 -8.88 -15.34 11.64
N MET A 209 -9.95 -14.58 11.44
CA MET A 209 -9.98 -13.14 11.70
C MET A 209 -9.92 -12.82 13.19
N ASP A 210 -10.66 -13.54 14.03
CA ASP A 210 -10.64 -13.31 15.48
C ASP A 210 -9.27 -13.70 16.05
N PHE A 211 -8.68 -14.78 15.55
CA PHE A 211 -7.32 -15.14 15.89
C PHE A 211 -6.34 -14.02 15.51
N MET A 212 -6.34 -13.55 14.25
CA MET A 212 -5.45 -12.48 13.81
C MET A 212 -5.66 -11.19 14.61
N ASN A 213 -6.91 -10.83 14.90
CA ASN A 213 -7.23 -9.67 15.76
C ASN A 213 -6.68 -9.82 17.18
N SER A 214 -6.68 -11.04 17.72
CA SER A 214 -6.11 -11.33 19.04
C SER A 214 -4.59 -11.21 19.09
N GLN A 215 -3.92 -11.38 17.93
CA GLN A 215 -2.47 -11.33 17.80
C GLN A 215 -1.92 -9.90 17.71
N PHE A 216 -2.74 -8.87 17.41
CA PHE A 216 -2.25 -7.49 17.46
C PHE A 216 -1.79 -7.14 18.86
N ASP A 217 -0.55 -6.65 18.95
CA ASP A 217 0.14 -6.39 20.20
C ASP A 217 0.26 -4.88 20.44
N ARG A 218 -0.33 -4.41 21.55
CA ARG A 218 -0.30 -2.99 21.96
C ARG A 218 0.98 -2.62 22.71
N THR A 219 1.81 -3.58 23.03
CA THR A 219 3.05 -3.39 23.81
C THR A 219 4.29 -3.28 22.92
N VAL A 220 4.12 -3.34 21.59
CA VAL A 220 5.20 -3.20 20.60
C VAL A 220 5.89 -1.86 20.74
N THR A 221 7.22 -1.90 20.73
CA THR A 221 8.11 -0.76 20.86
C THR A 221 9.14 -0.72 19.74
N TRP A 222 9.95 0.33 19.70
CA TRP A 222 11.08 0.44 18.76
C TRP A 222 12.12 -0.67 18.92
N LYS A 223 12.23 -1.28 20.12
CA LYS A 223 13.10 -2.45 20.33
C LYS A 223 12.62 -3.68 19.56
N ASP A 224 11.31 -3.85 19.43
CA ASP A 224 10.74 -4.92 18.61
C ASP A 224 11.00 -4.69 17.12
N ALA A 225 10.95 -3.43 16.66
CA ALA A 225 11.29 -3.08 15.29
C ALA A 225 12.78 -3.32 15.00
N GLU A 226 13.68 -2.91 15.90
CA GLU A 226 15.13 -3.15 15.82
C GLU A 226 15.44 -4.66 15.82
N TRP A 227 14.79 -5.42 16.71
CA TRP A 227 14.88 -6.88 16.72
C TRP A 227 14.49 -7.49 15.36
N MET A 228 13.39 -7.03 14.75
CA MET A 228 12.92 -7.57 13.47
C MET A 228 13.85 -7.19 12.32
N ILE A 229 14.42 -5.99 12.32
CA ILE A 229 15.46 -5.57 11.35
C ILE A 229 16.65 -6.53 11.44
N GLY A 230 17.09 -6.87 12.66
CA GLY A 230 18.19 -7.81 12.88
C GLY A 230 17.94 -9.25 12.42
N GLN A 231 16.68 -9.63 12.15
CA GLN A 231 16.32 -10.92 11.56
C GLN A 231 16.36 -10.94 10.03
N TRP A 232 16.49 -9.80 9.37
CA TRP A 232 16.45 -9.65 7.93
C TRP A 232 17.75 -9.10 7.36
N ASP A 233 18.20 -9.62 6.22
CA ASP A 233 19.52 -9.31 5.63
C ASP A 233 19.48 -8.42 4.39
N LYS A 234 18.27 -7.99 3.97
CA LYS A 234 18.06 -7.10 2.82
C LYS A 234 17.39 -5.80 3.26
N ALA A 235 16.85 -5.03 2.33
CA ALA A 235 16.17 -3.77 2.63
C ALA A 235 14.96 -3.99 3.55
N PHE A 236 14.83 -3.11 4.56
CA PHE A 236 13.76 -3.14 5.54
C PHE A 236 13.13 -1.76 5.69
N ALA A 237 11.82 -1.67 5.47
CA ALA A 237 11.07 -0.43 5.57
C ALA A 237 10.17 -0.41 6.83
N VAL A 238 10.03 0.76 7.45
CA VAL A 238 9.06 1.02 8.52
C VAL A 238 7.91 1.86 7.96
N LYS A 239 6.70 1.32 7.99
CA LYS A 239 5.46 1.93 7.45
C LYS A 239 4.54 2.42 8.55
N GLY A 240 3.96 3.62 8.36
CA GLY A 240 3.06 4.26 9.34
C GLY A 240 3.71 5.44 10.04
N ILE A 241 4.82 5.96 9.50
CA ILE A 241 5.53 7.12 10.03
C ILE A 241 4.75 8.40 9.68
N LEU A 242 4.49 9.24 10.69
CA LEU A 242 3.82 10.53 10.55
C LEU A 242 4.45 11.62 11.43
N SER A 243 5.64 11.37 11.99
CA SER A 243 6.36 12.36 12.78
C SER A 243 7.85 12.35 12.44
N VAL A 244 8.49 13.50 12.63
CA VAL A 244 9.95 13.65 12.49
C VAL A 244 10.68 12.77 13.52
N GLU A 245 10.15 12.67 14.72
CA GLU A 245 10.74 11.88 15.80
C GLU A 245 10.78 10.39 15.43
N ASP A 246 9.66 9.84 14.95
CA ASP A 246 9.61 8.44 14.55
C ASP A 246 10.44 8.16 13.28
N ALA A 247 10.53 9.13 12.37
CA ALA A 247 11.41 9.03 11.20
C ALA A 247 12.89 8.93 11.61
N LYS A 248 13.34 9.74 12.58
CA LYS A 248 14.69 9.66 13.14
C LYS A 248 14.94 8.32 13.84
N ARG A 249 13.98 7.86 14.66
CA ARG A 249 14.08 6.55 15.34
C ARG A 249 14.19 5.40 14.35
N ALA A 250 13.37 5.41 13.28
CA ALA A 250 13.45 4.39 12.23
C ALA A 250 14.85 4.35 11.58
N LYS A 251 15.42 5.53 11.30
CA LYS A 251 16.80 5.65 10.80
C LYS A 251 17.83 5.10 11.81
N ASP A 252 17.70 5.50 13.09
CA ASP A 252 18.66 5.15 14.14
C ASP A 252 18.73 3.64 14.41
N ILE A 253 17.63 2.91 14.27
CA ILE A 253 17.57 1.44 14.37
C ILE A 253 17.99 0.71 13.09
N GLY A 254 18.42 1.42 12.03
CA GLY A 254 18.97 0.83 10.82
C GLY A 254 17.92 0.47 9.74
N ALA A 255 16.73 1.07 9.76
CA ALA A 255 15.80 0.90 8.65
C ALA A 255 16.37 1.46 7.35
N SER A 256 16.19 0.75 6.23
CA SER A 256 16.62 1.20 4.89
C SER A 256 15.71 2.28 4.33
N ALA A 257 14.43 2.21 4.67
CA ALA A 257 13.41 3.14 4.21
C ALA A 257 12.35 3.41 5.27
N ILE A 258 11.71 4.58 5.16
CA ILE A 258 10.46 4.89 5.87
C ILE A 258 9.35 5.09 4.86
N MET A 259 8.16 4.62 5.22
CA MET A 259 6.94 4.85 4.46
C MET A 259 6.05 5.81 5.26
N ILE A 260 5.98 7.07 4.80
CA ILE A 260 5.13 8.08 5.40
C ILE A 260 3.68 7.72 5.05
N SER A 261 2.88 7.36 6.05
CA SER A 261 1.56 6.78 5.85
C SER A 261 0.66 6.95 7.06
N ASN A 262 -0.62 7.24 6.83
CA ASN A 262 -1.70 7.14 7.80
C ASN A 262 -2.66 5.98 7.46
N HIS A 263 -2.12 4.90 6.86
CA HIS A 263 -2.89 3.73 6.42
C HIS A 263 -4.03 4.09 5.45
N GLY A 264 -3.84 5.16 4.68
CA GLY A 264 -4.87 5.68 3.78
C GLY A 264 -6.14 6.16 4.47
N GLY A 265 -6.06 6.65 5.72
CA GLY A 265 -7.18 7.14 6.52
C GLY A 265 -8.02 6.03 7.15
N ARG A 266 -7.47 4.82 7.33
CA ARG A 266 -8.20 3.63 7.81
C ARG A 266 -8.01 3.35 9.29
N GLN A 267 -7.06 4.00 9.95
CA GLN A 267 -6.71 3.80 11.35
C GLN A 267 -7.16 4.98 12.22
N LEU A 268 -6.36 5.99 12.40
CA LEU A 268 -6.72 7.20 13.14
C LEU A 268 -7.28 8.25 12.16
N ASP A 269 -8.53 8.70 12.35
CA ASP A 269 -9.06 9.84 11.61
C ASP A 269 -8.57 11.15 12.22
N GLY A 270 -8.42 12.20 11.42
CA GLY A 270 -7.85 13.48 11.87
C GLY A 270 -6.31 13.55 11.82
N CYS A 271 -5.64 12.55 11.22
CA CYS A 271 -4.19 12.60 11.00
C CYS A 271 -3.79 13.58 9.90
N PRO A 272 -2.55 14.13 9.96
CA PRO A 272 -1.99 14.86 8.84
C PRO A 272 -1.88 13.97 7.59
N ALA A 273 -1.90 14.59 6.42
CA ALA A 273 -1.67 13.87 5.18
C ALA A 273 -0.18 13.50 5.04
N PRO A 274 0.13 12.29 4.53
CA PRO A 274 1.52 11.87 4.31
C PRO A 274 2.34 12.86 3.49
N PHE A 275 1.74 13.49 2.49
CA PHE A 275 2.41 14.48 1.65
C PHE A 275 2.76 15.76 2.42
N GLU A 276 1.95 16.20 3.37
CA GLU A 276 2.23 17.37 4.21
C GLU A 276 3.43 17.13 5.13
N MET A 277 3.57 15.92 5.66
CA MET A 277 4.68 15.54 6.54
C MET A 277 6.01 15.34 5.80
N LEU A 278 5.96 15.17 4.47
CA LEU A 278 7.13 14.81 3.67
C LEU A 278 8.26 15.82 3.78
N LYS A 279 7.95 17.12 3.68
CA LYS A 279 8.97 18.18 3.70
C LYS A 279 9.78 18.18 5.01
N GLU A 280 9.10 18.24 6.14
CA GLU A 280 9.75 18.33 7.45
C GLU A 280 10.50 17.03 7.80
N ILE A 281 9.95 15.87 7.42
CA ILE A 281 10.63 14.59 7.63
C ILE A 281 11.89 14.52 6.77
N ARG A 282 11.83 14.86 5.47
CA ARG A 282 13.03 14.87 4.59
C ARG A 282 14.09 15.83 5.11
N ASP A 283 13.69 17.04 5.54
CA ASP A 283 14.62 18.02 6.09
C ASP A 283 15.32 17.50 7.36
N ALA A 284 14.65 16.69 8.15
CA ALA A 284 15.15 16.16 9.41
C ALA A 284 16.05 14.92 9.26
N VAL A 285 15.77 14.01 8.30
CA VAL A 285 16.53 12.76 8.13
C VAL A 285 17.56 12.83 7.01
N GLY A 286 17.48 13.85 6.13
CA GLY A 286 18.36 13.99 4.96
C GLY A 286 18.22 12.84 3.98
N ASP A 287 19.26 12.58 3.18
CA ASP A 287 19.28 11.53 2.15
C ASP A 287 19.79 10.18 2.66
N SER A 288 20.00 10.04 3.97
CA SER A 288 20.56 8.84 4.58
C SER A 288 19.57 7.68 4.74
N ILE A 289 18.30 7.92 4.48
CA ILE A 289 17.23 6.92 4.48
C ILE A 289 16.27 7.21 3.33
N GLU A 290 15.78 6.17 2.66
CA GLU A 290 14.79 6.32 1.62
C GLU A 290 13.42 6.72 2.20
N ILE A 291 12.70 7.59 1.50
CA ILE A 291 11.34 8.00 1.86
C ILE A 291 10.35 7.62 0.78
N ILE A 292 9.33 6.85 1.14
CA ILE A 292 8.23 6.45 0.29
C ILE A 292 6.94 7.08 0.82
N VAL A 293 6.19 7.78 -0.03
CA VAL A 293 4.91 8.40 0.36
C VAL A 293 3.76 7.46 0.04
N ASP A 294 3.01 7.03 1.07
CA ASP A 294 1.83 6.17 0.95
C ASP A 294 0.56 6.88 1.44
N GLY A 295 -0.31 7.20 0.52
CA GLY A 295 -1.61 7.82 0.80
C GLY A 295 -1.88 9.03 -0.08
N GLY A 296 -3.12 9.16 -0.53
CA GLY A 296 -3.56 10.29 -1.37
C GLY A 296 -3.21 10.19 -2.85
N ILE A 297 -2.28 9.32 -3.26
CA ILE A 297 -1.86 9.18 -4.67
C ILE A 297 -3.04 8.67 -5.52
N ARG A 298 -3.42 9.44 -6.54
CA ARG A 298 -4.51 9.13 -7.48
C ARG A 298 -4.19 9.47 -8.92
N ARG A 299 -3.21 10.32 -9.16
CA ARG A 299 -2.82 10.87 -10.45
C ARG A 299 -1.30 10.89 -10.58
N GLY A 300 -0.78 10.84 -11.82
CA GLY A 300 0.66 10.93 -12.05
C GLY A 300 1.28 12.23 -11.53
N ILE A 301 0.56 13.34 -11.58
CA ILE A 301 1.03 14.62 -11.03
C ILE A 301 1.25 14.57 -9.51
N HIS A 302 0.53 13.71 -8.76
CA HIS A 302 0.79 13.54 -7.33
C HIS A 302 2.15 12.87 -7.10
N VAL A 303 2.54 11.93 -7.99
CA VAL A 303 3.88 11.30 -7.95
C VAL A 303 4.95 12.37 -8.18
N ILE A 304 4.81 13.20 -9.23
CA ILE A 304 5.74 14.28 -9.53
C ILE A 304 5.89 15.24 -8.34
N LYS A 305 4.78 15.66 -7.73
CA LYS A 305 4.81 16.53 -6.54
C LYS A 305 5.52 15.88 -5.35
N ALA A 306 5.29 14.60 -5.12
CA ALA A 306 5.94 13.88 -4.02
C ALA A 306 7.46 13.75 -4.25
N LEU A 307 7.89 13.40 -5.47
CA LEU A 307 9.30 13.33 -5.82
C LEU A 307 9.97 14.70 -5.72
N ALA A 308 9.34 15.73 -6.26
CA ALA A 308 9.85 17.11 -6.16
C ALA A 308 9.95 17.59 -4.69
N MET A 309 9.08 17.13 -3.80
CA MET A 309 9.14 17.43 -2.36
C MET A 309 10.23 16.65 -1.63
N GLY A 310 10.79 15.59 -2.25
CA GLY A 310 11.91 14.81 -1.71
C GLY A 310 11.59 13.35 -1.41
N ALA A 311 10.51 12.78 -1.93
CA ALA A 311 10.29 11.33 -1.87
C ALA A 311 11.18 10.61 -2.87
N ASN A 312 11.61 9.36 -2.54
CA ASN A 312 12.30 8.47 -3.47
C ASN A 312 11.31 7.71 -4.35
N ALA A 313 10.12 7.41 -3.81
CA ALA A 313 9.03 6.79 -4.54
C ALA A 313 7.67 7.09 -3.87
N CYS A 314 6.61 6.76 -4.57
CA CYS A 314 5.25 6.77 -4.06
C CYS A 314 4.70 5.35 -3.93
N MET A 315 3.66 5.20 -3.10
CA MET A 315 2.97 3.93 -2.92
C MET A 315 1.45 4.15 -2.94
N GLY A 316 0.71 3.20 -3.48
CA GLY A 316 -0.76 3.31 -3.49
C GLY A 316 -1.45 1.97 -3.70
N GLY A 317 -2.49 1.70 -2.91
CA GLY A 317 -3.27 0.48 -2.99
C GLY A 317 -4.50 0.60 -3.90
N ARG A 318 -5.31 1.64 -3.68
CA ARG A 318 -6.60 1.80 -4.38
C ARG A 318 -6.51 1.88 -5.90
N PRO A 319 -5.53 2.55 -6.54
CA PRO A 319 -5.46 2.62 -7.99
C PRO A 319 -5.49 1.25 -8.65
N TYR A 320 -4.55 0.36 -8.31
CA TYR A 320 -4.49 -0.96 -8.91
C TYR A 320 -5.62 -1.89 -8.43
N LEU A 321 -6.05 -1.76 -7.17
CA LEU A 321 -7.09 -2.61 -6.60
C LEU A 321 -8.46 -2.37 -7.25
N TYR A 322 -8.76 -1.13 -7.64
CA TYR A 322 -9.97 -0.83 -8.41
C TYR A 322 -9.90 -1.44 -9.82
N GLY A 323 -8.72 -1.40 -10.45
CA GLY A 323 -8.48 -2.09 -11.70
C GLY A 323 -8.68 -3.60 -11.55
N LEU A 324 -8.06 -4.21 -10.54
CA LEU A 324 -8.23 -5.62 -10.21
C LEU A 324 -9.70 -6.01 -10.06
N SER A 325 -10.48 -5.19 -9.33
CA SER A 325 -11.89 -5.49 -9.06
C SER A 325 -12.78 -5.46 -10.31
N VAL A 326 -12.36 -4.79 -11.37
CA VAL A 326 -13.12 -4.64 -12.61
C VAL A 326 -12.71 -5.68 -13.65
N GLY A 327 -11.44 -6.07 -13.72
CA GLY A 327 -10.94 -6.90 -14.80
C GLY A 327 -9.70 -7.73 -14.46
N GLY A 328 -9.56 -8.17 -13.20
CA GLY A 328 -8.48 -9.05 -12.78
C GLY A 328 -7.10 -8.46 -13.13
N TYR A 329 -6.21 -9.32 -13.63
CA TYR A 329 -4.88 -8.93 -14.09
C TYR A 329 -4.91 -7.77 -15.11
N ASN A 330 -5.74 -7.88 -16.15
CA ASN A 330 -5.82 -6.85 -17.18
C ASN A 330 -6.29 -5.51 -16.63
N GLY A 331 -7.25 -5.53 -15.72
CA GLY A 331 -7.75 -4.33 -15.07
C GLY A 331 -6.70 -3.67 -14.16
N ALA A 332 -5.96 -4.45 -13.38
CA ALA A 332 -4.88 -3.96 -12.54
C ALA A 332 -3.74 -3.36 -13.38
N LYS A 333 -3.31 -4.07 -14.44
CA LYS A 333 -2.28 -3.59 -15.38
C LYS A 333 -2.70 -2.30 -16.06
N TYR A 334 -3.94 -2.22 -16.55
CA TYR A 334 -4.45 -1.00 -17.20
C TYR A 334 -4.48 0.20 -16.25
N ALA A 335 -4.88 0.00 -15.00
CA ALA A 335 -4.89 1.07 -13.99
C ALA A 335 -3.47 1.58 -13.67
N LEU A 336 -2.49 0.68 -13.60
CA LEU A 336 -1.07 1.03 -13.42
C LEU A 336 -0.52 1.74 -14.66
N GLN A 337 -0.86 1.27 -15.88
CA GLN A 337 -0.45 1.92 -17.11
C GLN A 337 -0.97 3.35 -17.19
N LEU A 338 -2.24 3.58 -16.92
CA LEU A 338 -2.81 4.94 -16.90
C LEU A 338 -2.04 5.87 -15.94
N LEU A 339 -1.67 5.36 -14.76
CA LEU A 339 -0.93 6.16 -13.79
C LEU A 339 0.50 6.44 -14.27
N LYS A 340 1.16 5.46 -14.90
CA LYS A 340 2.49 5.61 -15.49
C LYS A 340 2.48 6.62 -16.63
N ASP A 341 1.52 6.51 -17.55
CA ASP A 341 1.35 7.46 -18.66
C ASP A 341 1.17 8.90 -18.16
N GLU A 342 0.41 9.08 -17.07
CA GLU A 342 0.26 10.39 -16.43
C GLU A 342 1.57 10.91 -15.81
N VAL A 343 2.41 10.03 -15.24
CA VAL A 343 3.75 10.41 -14.73
C VAL A 343 4.62 10.88 -15.88
N GLU A 344 4.69 10.09 -16.94
CA GLU A 344 5.47 10.41 -18.15
C GLU A 344 5.00 11.72 -18.78
N GLN A 345 3.70 11.89 -18.98
CA GLN A 345 3.12 13.12 -19.49
C GLN A 345 3.45 14.32 -18.60
N SER A 346 3.36 14.13 -17.28
CA SER A 346 3.66 15.22 -16.32
C SER A 346 5.13 15.63 -16.38
N MET A 347 6.07 14.68 -16.54
CA MET A 347 7.50 14.97 -16.74
C MET A 347 7.73 15.78 -18.01
N ILE A 348 7.16 15.35 -19.14
CA ILE A 348 7.27 16.06 -20.42
C ILE A 348 6.77 17.50 -20.29
N LEU A 349 5.58 17.69 -19.70
CA LEU A 349 4.97 19.02 -19.54
C LEU A 349 5.72 19.88 -18.52
N THR A 350 6.41 19.29 -17.58
CA THR A 350 7.23 19.99 -16.57
C THR A 350 8.63 20.33 -17.11
N GLY A 351 9.06 19.72 -18.22
CA GLY A 351 10.39 19.88 -18.80
C GLY A 351 11.47 19.15 -18.00
N VAL A 352 11.16 17.92 -17.53
CA VAL A 352 12.06 17.08 -16.74
C VAL A 352 12.37 15.81 -17.52
N LYS A 353 13.68 15.50 -17.70
CA LYS A 353 14.15 14.32 -18.45
C LYS A 353 14.27 13.08 -17.57
N ASN A 354 14.66 13.26 -16.31
CA ASN A 354 14.87 12.18 -15.36
C ASN A 354 14.17 12.48 -14.04
N VAL A 355 13.49 11.51 -13.46
CA VAL A 355 12.77 11.69 -12.18
C VAL A 355 13.67 12.19 -11.04
N ASN A 356 14.97 11.89 -11.10
CA ASN A 356 15.95 12.34 -10.11
C ASN A 356 16.33 13.82 -10.22
N GLU A 357 15.91 14.51 -11.28
CA GLU A 357 16.06 15.97 -11.44
C GLU A 357 14.99 16.74 -10.66
N LEU A 358 13.89 16.07 -10.31
CA LEU A 358 12.81 16.71 -9.56
C LEU A 358 13.28 17.15 -8.17
N ASN A 359 13.03 18.41 -7.88
CA ASN A 359 13.37 19.03 -6.60
C ASN A 359 12.38 20.14 -6.28
N ARG A 360 12.50 20.77 -5.12
CA ARG A 360 11.53 21.73 -4.61
C ARG A 360 11.38 23.00 -5.45
N SER A 361 12.34 23.32 -6.33
CA SER A 361 12.19 24.48 -7.24
C SER A 361 11.09 24.28 -8.29
N PHE A 362 10.66 23.04 -8.52
CA PHE A 362 9.49 22.72 -9.35
C PHE A 362 8.16 22.89 -8.62
N LEU A 363 8.17 23.26 -7.34
CA LEU A 363 6.95 23.43 -6.56
C LEU A 363 6.82 24.85 -6.04
N ARG A 364 5.59 25.34 -6.03
CA ARG A 364 5.20 26.59 -5.40
C ARG A 364 3.98 26.35 -4.50
N ARG A 365 4.01 26.88 -3.29
CA ARG A 365 2.82 26.97 -2.46
C ARG A 365 2.25 28.37 -2.55
N PRO A 366 1.01 28.55 -3.04
CA PRO A 366 0.40 29.87 -3.10
C PRO A 366 0.32 30.50 -1.71
N GLY A 367 0.86 31.73 -1.57
CA GLY A 367 0.86 32.47 -0.30
C GLY A 367 2.12 32.35 0.57
N GLU A 368 3.10 31.55 0.14
CA GLU A 368 4.46 31.51 0.73
C GLU A 368 5.47 32.25 -0.15
#